data_6b3a7028a890850f99bd8e31612657ca
#
_entry.id   6b3a7028a890850f99bd8e31612657ca
#
_cell.length_a   1.000
_cell.length_b   1.000
_cell.length_c   1.000
_cell.angle_alpha   90.00
_cell.angle_beta   90.00
_cell.angle_gamma   90.00
#
_symmetry.space_group_name_H-M   'P 1'
#
loop_
_entity.id
_entity.type
_entity.pdbx_description
1 polymer ?
#
loop_
_entity_poly.entity_id
_entity_poly.type
_entity_poly.pdbx_seq_one_letter_code
_entity_poly.pdbx_strand_id
1 'polypeptide(L)'
;MSSISYLTDHYDGQIAKINAFGAPLNFIFITDEHNRINEFGNPINAVKSMQYIIDRCPGISFVVTGGDHGNDYWNDTDVLRNSQTELMQALYSLSVPVYACVGNHDDGLGNMKDHGWDTKKCILPDEMHSICMKYNPTNENYYYIDDDRNGYRYVFLNTSDIPYLTDKDGQYPLGWRLEVSDRQAVWLDDEALETDKKVILFSHAPLYNPAIFGTEGMPVAVKPYDDLLGGQRVRYIVNKHTNIVAQFAGHVHFDNLIYDNGVLSITTLCAMYQQWSPNCPERVTGEYTETAFDVVSIKDNVVKLTRFGAGDDRCGMLLRV
;
A
#
# COMPACT_ATOMS: atom_id res chain seq x y z
N MET A 1 3.98 -23.11 16.99
CA MET A 1 4.11 -21.63 17.08
C MET A 1 5.57 -21.34 17.38
N SER A 2 6.37 -21.08 16.35
CA SER A 2 7.75 -20.61 16.56
C SER A 2 7.69 -19.18 17.10
N SER A 3 8.40 -18.96 18.16
CA SER A 3 8.37 -17.77 18.99
C SER A 3 8.73 -16.50 18.20
N ILE A 4 7.83 -15.52 18.22
CA ILE A 4 8.12 -14.11 17.94
C ILE A 4 8.91 -13.52 19.13
N SER A 5 9.64 -14.33 19.87
CA SER A 5 10.16 -13.98 21.20
C SER A 5 11.10 -12.77 21.19
N TYR A 6 11.83 -12.53 20.10
CA TYR A 6 12.73 -11.38 19.95
C TYR A 6 12.02 -10.08 19.56
N LEU A 7 10.76 -10.18 19.10
CA LEU A 7 9.94 -9.02 18.72
C LEU A 7 9.07 -8.50 19.87
N THR A 8 8.88 -9.31 20.93
CA THR A 8 7.83 -9.11 21.94
C THR A 8 7.99 -7.79 22.67
N ASP A 9 9.19 -7.44 23.12
CA ASP A 9 9.40 -6.22 23.90
C ASP A 9 9.13 -4.95 23.07
N HIS A 10 9.60 -4.95 21.80
CA HIS A 10 9.32 -3.84 20.89
C HIS A 10 7.81 -3.74 20.61
N TYR A 11 7.17 -4.85 20.28
CA TYR A 11 5.76 -4.88 19.93
C TYR A 11 4.86 -4.52 21.11
N ASP A 12 5.12 -5.02 22.30
CA ASP A 12 4.34 -4.71 23.49
C ASP A 12 4.44 -3.21 23.86
N GLY A 13 5.61 -2.61 23.63
CA GLY A 13 5.80 -1.16 23.78
C GLY A 13 4.95 -0.34 22.81
N GLN A 14 4.89 -0.75 21.54
CA GLN A 14 4.07 -0.09 20.52
C GLN A 14 2.57 -0.32 20.75
N ILE A 15 2.16 -1.53 21.12
CA ILE A 15 0.79 -1.88 21.51
C ILE A 15 0.31 -1.00 22.68
N ALA A 16 1.18 -0.79 23.68
CA ALA A 16 0.85 0.06 24.82
C ALA A 16 0.58 1.51 24.38
N LYS A 17 1.34 2.05 23.41
CA LYS A 17 1.09 3.40 22.86
C LYS A 17 -0.26 3.51 22.16
N ILE A 18 -0.63 2.51 21.35
CA ILE A 18 -1.91 2.46 20.63
C ILE A 18 -3.07 2.43 21.63
N ASN A 19 -3.00 1.51 22.61
CA ASN A 19 -4.04 1.36 23.61
C ASN A 19 -4.18 2.61 24.50
N ALA A 20 -3.06 3.25 24.86
CA ALA A 20 -3.07 4.49 25.64
C ALA A 20 -3.65 5.67 24.85
N PHE A 21 -3.47 5.71 23.53
CA PHE A 21 -4.08 6.75 22.70
C PHE A 21 -5.61 6.57 22.61
N GLY A 22 -6.09 5.33 22.56
CA GLY A 22 -7.51 5.00 22.62
C GLY A 22 -8.31 5.61 21.48
N ALA A 23 -7.82 5.46 20.24
CA ALA A 23 -8.51 5.96 19.06
C ALA A 23 -9.74 5.11 18.73
N PRO A 24 -10.86 5.71 18.27
CA PRO A 24 -12.03 4.99 17.81
C PRO A 24 -11.81 4.25 16.48
N LEU A 25 -10.88 4.74 15.65
CA LEU A 25 -10.49 4.13 14.39
C LEU A 25 -9.02 3.75 14.40
N ASN A 26 -8.75 2.46 14.27
CA ASN A 26 -7.42 1.92 14.08
C ASN A 26 -7.42 0.92 12.91
N PHE A 27 -6.39 0.95 12.09
CA PHE A 27 -6.14 -0.03 11.03
C PHE A 27 -4.64 -0.25 10.83
N ILE A 28 -4.26 -1.36 10.23
CA ILE A 28 -2.88 -1.62 9.83
C ILE A 28 -2.70 -1.20 8.38
N PHE A 29 -1.59 -0.52 8.06
CA PHE A 29 -1.16 -0.24 6.71
C PHE A 29 0.22 -0.85 6.46
N ILE A 30 0.31 -1.73 5.47
CA ILE A 30 1.52 -2.38 4.98
C ILE A 30 1.54 -2.25 3.46
N THR A 31 2.71 -2.24 2.82
CA THR A 31 2.84 -2.11 1.38
C THR A 31 4.19 -2.64 0.90
N ASP A 32 4.31 -2.88 -0.40
CA ASP A 32 5.56 -3.26 -1.02
C ASP A 32 6.17 -4.50 -0.31
N GLU A 33 5.34 -5.51 -0.12
CA GLU A 33 5.74 -6.74 0.56
C GLU A 33 6.75 -7.51 -0.27
N HIS A 34 6.64 -7.44 -1.60
CA HIS A 34 7.54 -8.12 -2.54
C HIS A 34 7.88 -9.52 -2.03
N ASN A 35 6.86 -10.37 -1.84
CA ASN A 35 7.02 -11.67 -1.20
C ASN A 35 8.12 -12.49 -1.86
N ARG A 36 9.35 -12.12 -1.55
CA ARG A 36 10.59 -12.78 -1.96
C ARG A 36 10.99 -13.73 -0.87
N ILE A 37 10.96 -14.98 -1.18
CA ILE A 37 11.56 -15.98 -0.31
C ILE A 37 13.07 -15.69 -0.31
N ASN A 38 13.61 -15.20 0.83
CA ASN A 38 15.03 -15.23 1.23
C ASN A 38 15.93 -13.99 1.08
N GLU A 39 15.47 -12.76 0.75
CA GLU A 39 16.41 -11.64 0.74
C GLU A 39 16.51 -10.88 2.08
N PHE A 40 15.37 -10.42 2.64
CA PHE A 40 15.37 -9.60 3.85
C PHE A 40 14.35 -10.07 4.90
N GLY A 41 14.00 -11.32 4.87
CA GLY A 41 12.98 -11.88 5.75
C GLY A 41 11.81 -12.43 4.96
N ASN A 42 10.79 -12.87 5.68
CA ASN A 42 9.61 -13.45 5.10
C ASN A 42 8.38 -12.60 5.47
N PRO A 43 7.67 -11.96 4.50
CA PRO A 43 6.47 -11.16 4.78
C PRO A 43 5.40 -11.94 5.54
N ILE A 44 5.35 -13.26 5.42
CA ILE A 44 4.47 -14.12 6.23
C ILE A 44 4.75 -13.98 7.74
N ASN A 45 5.97 -13.65 8.14
CA ASN A 45 6.28 -13.37 9.55
C ASN A 45 5.69 -12.02 9.98
N ALA A 46 5.67 -11.02 9.10
CA ALA A 46 4.96 -9.76 9.36
C ALA A 46 3.47 -10.00 9.57
N VAL A 47 2.83 -10.85 8.75
CA VAL A 47 1.42 -11.23 8.93
C VAL A 47 1.16 -11.88 10.28
N LYS A 48 2.02 -12.80 10.72
CA LYS A 48 1.91 -13.40 12.07
C LYS A 48 2.03 -12.35 13.18
N SER A 49 2.88 -11.35 12.96
CA SER A 49 3.04 -10.23 13.88
C SER A 49 1.79 -9.33 13.91
N MET A 50 1.14 -9.14 12.78
CA MET A 50 -0.14 -8.42 12.73
C MET A 50 -1.22 -9.12 13.55
N GLN A 51 -1.35 -10.44 13.46
CA GLN A 51 -2.32 -11.16 14.30
C GLN A 51 -2.03 -10.98 15.79
N TYR A 52 -0.74 -11.02 16.20
CA TYR A 52 -0.35 -10.75 17.58
C TYR A 52 -0.80 -9.34 18.04
N ILE A 53 -0.69 -8.34 17.17
CA ILE A 53 -1.10 -6.97 17.45
C ILE A 53 -2.63 -6.86 17.52
N ILE A 54 -3.33 -7.43 16.54
CA ILE A 54 -4.80 -7.43 16.47
C ILE A 54 -5.41 -8.04 17.73
N ASP A 55 -4.85 -9.16 18.22
CA ASP A 55 -5.32 -9.82 19.43
C ASP A 55 -5.17 -8.95 20.70
N ARG A 56 -4.26 -7.96 20.68
CA ARG A 56 -3.96 -7.09 21.83
C ARG A 56 -4.43 -5.65 21.67
N CYS A 57 -4.84 -5.29 20.47
CA CYS A 57 -5.43 -4.00 20.12
C CYS A 57 -6.84 -4.22 19.54
N PRO A 58 -7.86 -4.48 20.36
CA PRO A 58 -9.20 -4.87 19.90
C PRO A 58 -9.91 -3.77 19.10
N GLY A 59 -9.33 -2.56 19.03
CA GLY A 59 -9.83 -1.47 18.19
C GLY A 59 -9.34 -1.50 16.74
N ILE A 60 -8.47 -2.43 16.35
CA ILE A 60 -8.05 -2.59 14.95
C ILE A 60 -9.19 -3.20 14.14
N SER A 61 -9.67 -2.47 13.13
CA SER A 61 -10.86 -2.81 12.37
C SER A 61 -10.56 -3.57 11.07
N PHE A 62 -9.41 -3.30 10.45
CA PHE A 62 -9.00 -3.91 9.17
C PHE A 62 -7.50 -3.73 8.92
N VAL A 63 -7.01 -4.41 7.91
CA VAL A 63 -5.65 -4.24 7.34
C VAL A 63 -5.78 -3.73 5.92
N VAL A 64 -4.87 -2.85 5.50
CA VAL A 64 -4.70 -2.46 4.10
C VAL A 64 -3.31 -2.87 3.63
N THR A 65 -3.25 -3.58 2.50
CA THR A 65 -2.01 -3.82 1.76
C THR A 65 -1.97 -2.92 0.51
N GLY A 66 -0.89 -2.17 0.40
CA GLY A 66 -0.75 -1.07 -0.55
C GLY A 66 -0.26 -1.46 -1.95
N GLY A 67 -0.18 -2.75 -2.28
CA GLY A 67 0.31 -3.22 -3.58
C GLY A 67 1.77 -3.67 -3.57
N ASP A 68 2.24 -4.22 -4.69
CA ASP A 68 3.53 -4.88 -4.86
C ASP A 68 3.68 -6.09 -3.92
N HIS A 69 2.71 -7.01 -4.04
CA HIS A 69 2.59 -8.17 -3.15
C HIS A 69 3.60 -9.28 -3.45
N GLY A 70 3.86 -9.52 -4.72
CA GLY A 70 4.60 -10.67 -5.19
C GLY A 70 6.02 -10.37 -5.63
N ASN A 71 6.70 -11.43 -6.01
CA ASN A 71 8.05 -11.37 -6.55
C ASN A 71 8.06 -11.52 -8.07
N ASP A 72 8.21 -10.41 -8.78
CA ASP A 72 8.32 -10.34 -10.24
C ASP A 72 9.78 -10.29 -10.74
N TYR A 73 10.75 -10.55 -9.86
CA TYR A 73 12.18 -10.44 -10.18
C TYR A 73 12.69 -11.52 -11.14
N TRP A 74 11.91 -12.56 -11.35
CA TRP A 74 12.25 -13.68 -12.23
C TRP A 74 11.35 -13.68 -13.45
N ASN A 75 11.90 -14.07 -14.61
CA ASN A 75 11.12 -14.27 -15.82
C ASN A 75 10.22 -15.52 -15.70
N ASP A 76 9.37 -15.56 -14.71
CA ASP A 76 8.46 -16.66 -14.42
C ASP A 76 7.18 -16.15 -13.73
N THR A 77 6.14 -16.03 -14.53
CA THR A 77 4.82 -15.60 -14.05
C THR A 77 4.22 -16.57 -13.02
N ASP A 78 4.59 -17.86 -13.05
CA ASP A 78 4.09 -18.83 -12.07
C ASP A 78 4.75 -18.61 -10.70
N VAL A 79 6.01 -18.20 -10.66
CA VAL A 79 6.69 -17.80 -9.40
C VAL A 79 6.01 -16.59 -8.80
N LEU A 80 5.73 -15.56 -9.60
CA LEU A 80 5.00 -14.37 -9.14
C LEU A 80 3.62 -14.74 -8.60
N ARG A 81 2.82 -15.48 -9.39
CA ARG A 81 1.48 -15.94 -9.01
C ARG A 81 1.48 -16.69 -7.67
N ASN A 82 2.42 -17.60 -7.50
CA ASN A 82 2.54 -18.39 -6.29
C ASN A 82 2.92 -17.52 -5.08
N SER A 83 3.85 -16.60 -5.26
CA SER A 83 4.29 -15.70 -4.18
C SER A 83 3.19 -14.74 -3.72
N GLN A 84 2.44 -14.17 -4.66
CA GLN A 84 1.26 -13.35 -4.34
C GLN A 84 0.17 -14.18 -3.63
N THR A 85 -0.14 -15.35 -4.18
CA THR A 85 -1.18 -16.22 -3.63
C THR A 85 -0.83 -16.63 -2.20
N GLU A 86 0.42 -16.98 -1.92
CA GLU A 86 0.89 -17.35 -0.58
C GLU A 86 0.72 -16.19 0.40
N LEU A 87 1.17 -14.98 0.04
CA LEU A 87 1.04 -13.79 0.87
C LEU A 87 -0.43 -13.45 1.14
N MET A 88 -1.25 -13.41 0.10
CA MET A 88 -2.65 -13.05 0.24
C MET A 88 -3.44 -14.08 1.05
N GLN A 89 -3.13 -15.37 0.92
CA GLN A 89 -3.71 -16.41 1.79
C GLN A 89 -3.33 -16.19 3.25
N ALA A 90 -2.07 -15.84 3.52
CA ALA A 90 -1.64 -15.53 4.87
C ALA A 90 -2.37 -14.30 5.43
N LEU A 91 -2.44 -13.19 4.66
CA LEU A 91 -3.18 -11.98 5.03
C LEU A 91 -4.66 -12.27 5.29
N TYR A 92 -5.30 -13.06 4.43
CA TYR A 92 -6.71 -13.45 4.60
C TYR A 92 -6.99 -14.43 5.75
N SER A 93 -5.95 -14.94 6.38
CA SER A 93 -6.08 -15.72 7.63
C SER A 93 -6.19 -14.84 8.88
N LEU A 94 -5.96 -13.53 8.76
CA LEU A 94 -6.15 -12.59 9.87
C LEU A 94 -7.61 -12.51 10.31
N SER A 95 -7.82 -12.21 11.58
CA SER A 95 -9.16 -12.16 12.19
C SER A 95 -9.96 -10.89 11.83
N VAL A 96 -9.41 -10.00 11.01
CA VAL A 96 -10.06 -8.78 10.50
C VAL A 96 -10.01 -8.76 8.97
N PRO A 97 -10.89 -8.00 8.30
CA PRO A 97 -10.85 -7.84 6.84
C PRO A 97 -9.51 -7.27 6.35
N VAL A 98 -9.10 -7.69 5.15
CA VAL A 98 -7.90 -7.17 4.47
C VAL A 98 -8.32 -6.59 3.14
N TYR A 99 -8.10 -5.30 2.96
CA TYR A 99 -8.32 -4.57 1.72
C TYR A 99 -7.00 -4.37 0.99
N ALA A 100 -7.01 -4.44 -0.34
CA ALA A 100 -5.79 -4.39 -1.14
C ALA A 100 -5.86 -3.32 -2.24
N CYS A 101 -4.72 -2.70 -2.52
CA CYS A 101 -4.43 -1.99 -3.76
C CYS A 101 -3.62 -2.91 -4.68
N VAL A 102 -3.56 -2.59 -5.97
CA VAL A 102 -2.67 -3.24 -6.94
C VAL A 102 -1.45 -2.37 -7.15
N GLY A 103 -0.27 -2.99 -7.13
CA GLY A 103 1.01 -2.34 -7.43
C GLY A 103 1.50 -2.61 -8.86
N ASN A 104 2.56 -1.91 -9.26
CA ASN A 104 3.11 -2.01 -10.61
C ASN A 104 3.95 -3.26 -10.85
N HIS A 105 4.34 -3.98 -9.80
CA HIS A 105 5.02 -5.26 -9.89
C HIS A 105 4.04 -6.45 -9.89
N ASP A 106 2.76 -6.22 -9.59
CA ASP A 106 1.78 -7.30 -9.38
C ASP A 106 1.38 -8.02 -10.68
N ASP A 107 1.54 -7.40 -11.85
CA ASP A 107 1.32 -8.04 -13.15
C ASP A 107 2.53 -8.83 -13.67
N GLY A 108 3.72 -8.58 -13.12
CA GLY A 108 4.99 -9.20 -13.49
C GLY A 108 5.68 -8.58 -14.70
N LEU A 109 5.09 -7.59 -15.33
CA LEU A 109 5.66 -7.00 -16.56
C LEU A 109 6.81 -6.03 -16.28
N GLY A 110 6.88 -5.43 -15.09
CA GLY A 110 7.85 -4.41 -14.75
C GLY A 110 9.28 -4.91 -14.88
N ASN A 111 9.68 -5.85 -14.05
CA ASN A 111 11.05 -6.39 -14.10
C ASN A 111 11.35 -7.17 -15.39
N MET A 112 10.36 -7.87 -15.96
CA MET A 112 10.56 -8.57 -17.24
C MET A 112 10.98 -7.62 -18.35
N LYS A 113 10.32 -6.47 -18.45
CA LYS A 113 10.62 -5.44 -19.44
C LYS A 113 11.99 -4.82 -19.24
N ASP A 114 12.35 -4.46 -18.05
CA ASP A 114 13.62 -3.82 -17.70
C ASP A 114 14.82 -4.73 -17.93
N HIS A 115 14.65 -6.04 -17.77
CA HIS A 115 15.67 -7.03 -18.06
C HIS A 115 15.65 -7.56 -19.51
N GLY A 116 14.72 -7.04 -20.35
CA GLY A 116 14.57 -7.48 -21.73
C GLY A 116 14.05 -8.92 -21.86
N TRP A 117 13.30 -9.40 -20.88
CA TRP A 117 12.71 -10.72 -20.84
C TRP A 117 11.42 -10.79 -21.69
N ASP A 118 10.90 -12.01 -21.86
CA ASP A 118 9.68 -12.26 -22.62
C ASP A 118 8.44 -11.76 -21.85
N THR A 119 7.82 -10.68 -22.34
CA THR A 119 6.62 -10.10 -21.76
C THR A 119 5.31 -10.60 -22.37
N LYS A 120 5.31 -11.81 -22.95
CA LYS A 120 4.08 -12.43 -23.49
C LYS A 120 3.14 -12.99 -22.42
N LYS A 121 3.61 -13.14 -21.21
CA LYS A 121 2.86 -13.66 -20.08
C LYS A 121 2.87 -12.64 -18.94
N CYS A 122 1.72 -12.44 -18.33
CA CYS A 122 1.55 -11.63 -17.15
C CYS A 122 0.35 -12.13 -16.35
N ILE A 123 0.16 -11.60 -15.15
CA ILE A 123 -1.08 -11.78 -14.40
C ILE A 123 -2.05 -10.69 -14.86
N LEU A 124 -3.12 -11.12 -15.52
CA LEU A 124 -4.14 -10.21 -16.06
C LEU A 124 -5.04 -9.67 -14.95
N PRO A 125 -5.75 -8.55 -15.17
CA PRO A 125 -6.57 -7.88 -14.15
C PRO A 125 -7.58 -8.81 -13.44
N ASP A 126 -8.27 -9.69 -14.17
CA ASP A 126 -9.25 -10.62 -13.58
C ASP A 126 -8.59 -11.66 -12.67
N GLU A 127 -7.40 -12.14 -13.06
CA GLU A 127 -6.62 -13.05 -12.23
C GLU A 127 -6.10 -12.36 -10.99
N MET A 128 -5.55 -11.15 -11.15
CA MET A 128 -5.09 -10.29 -10.05
C MET A 128 -6.23 -9.99 -9.07
N HIS A 129 -7.42 -9.66 -9.60
CA HIS A 129 -8.62 -9.49 -8.80
C HIS A 129 -8.92 -10.74 -7.95
N SER A 130 -8.90 -11.92 -8.57
CA SER A 130 -9.19 -13.17 -7.84
C SER A 130 -8.16 -13.53 -6.77
N ILE A 131 -6.90 -13.12 -6.94
CA ILE A 131 -5.85 -13.35 -5.94
C ILE A 131 -5.94 -12.32 -4.81
N CYS A 132 -6.07 -11.02 -5.14
CA CYS A 132 -5.82 -9.93 -4.20
C CYS A 132 -7.09 -9.27 -3.62
N MET A 133 -8.28 -9.50 -4.21
CA MET A 133 -9.45 -8.64 -3.95
C MET A 133 -10.61 -9.35 -3.21
N LYS A 134 -10.30 -10.28 -2.30
CA LYS A 134 -11.31 -11.09 -1.58
C LYS A 134 -12.42 -10.26 -0.92
N TYR A 135 -12.12 -9.09 -0.39
CA TYR A 135 -13.06 -8.22 0.32
C TYR A 135 -13.52 -7.02 -0.51
N ASN A 136 -13.14 -6.96 -1.78
CA ASN A 136 -13.63 -5.96 -2.71
C ASN A 136 -15.08 -6.31 -3.12
N PRO A 137 -16.04 -5.40 -2.98
CA PRO A 137 -17.43 -5.67 -3.32
C PRO A 137 -17.75 -5.57 -4.82
N THR A 138 -16.76 -5.20 -5.65
CA THR A 138 -16.91 -5.01 -7.10
C THR A 138 -16.07 -6.01 -7.89
N ASN A 139 -16.16 -5.99 -9.22
CA ASN A 139 -15.30 -6.77 -10.11
C ASN A 139 -14.13 -5.94 -10.69
N GLU A 140 -14.00 -4.67 -10.29
CA GLU A 140 -12.90 -3.80 -10.70
C GLU A 140 -11.77 -3.89 -9.69
N ASN A 141 -10.54 -3.54 -10.10
CA ASN A 141 -9.40 -3.47 -9.18
C ASN A 141 -9.31 -2.09 -8.47
N TYR A 142 -10.40 -1.35 -8.43
CA TYR A 142 -10.62 -0.13 -7.65
C TYR A 142 -12.03 -0.14 -7.08
N TYR A 143 -12.19 0.35 -5.87
CA TYR A 143 -13.45 0.24 -5.13
C TYR A 143 -13.48 1.18 -3.92
N TYR A 144 -14.61 1.23 -3.23
CA TYR A 144 -14.69 1.88 -1.91
C TYR A 144 -15.45 1.02 -0.90
N ILE A 145 -15.19 1.31 0.37
CA ILE A 145 -15.86 0.71 1.52
C ILE A 145 -16.33 1.84 2.44
N ASP A 146 -17.58 1.79 2.84
CA ASP A 146 -18.15 2.73 3.80
C ASP A 146 -18.00 2.22 5.23
N ASP A 147 -17.54 3.09 6.12
CA ASP A 147 -17.51 2.92 7.57
C ASP A 147 -18.49 3.92 8.20
N ASP A 148 -19.75 3.50 8.30
CA ASP A 148 -20.81 4.32 8.89
C ASP A 148 -20.59 4.60 10.37
N ARG A 149 -19.88 3.71 11.07
CA ARG A 149 -19.60 3.86 12.50
C ARG A 149 -18.67 5.04 12.78
N ASN A 150 -17.64 5.22 11.94
CA ASN A 150 -16.62 6.25 12.14
C ASN A 150 -16.81 7.45 11.20
N GLY A 151 -17.77 7.39 10.25
CA GLY A 151 -18.06 8.44 9.29
C GLY A 151 -17.01 8.59 8.18
N TYR A 152 -16.38 7.48 7.81
CA TYR A 152 -15.39 7.46 6.74
C TYR A 152 -15.83 6.64 5.54
N ARG A 153 -15.33 7.01 4.37
CA ARG A 153 -15.27 6.19 3.17
C ARG A 153 -13.80 5.92 2.83
N TYR A 154 -13.45 4.66 2.69
CA TYR A 154 -12.13 4.21 2.26
C TYR A 154 -12.19 3.95 0.77
N VAL A 155 -11.42 4.70 -0.03
CA VAL A 155 -11.38 4.56 -1.49
C VAL A 155 -10.03 3.98 -1.89
N PHE A 156 -10.08 2.87 -2.60
CA PHE A 156 -8.90 2.13 -3.07
C PHE A 156 -8.77 2.35 -4.57
N LEU A 157 -7.66 2.97 -4.99
CA LEU A 157 -7.36 3.26 -6.37
C LEU A 157 -6.37 2.25 -6.94
N ASN A 158 -6.58 1.86 -8.18
CA ASN A 158 -5.60 1.15 -8.98
C ASN A 158 -4.75 2.15 -9.76
N THR A 159 -3.50 2.33 -9.36
CA THR A 159 -2.54 3.19 -10.07
C THR A 159 -1.73 2.44 -11.13
N SER A 160 -2.08 1.19 -11.38
CA SER A 160 -1.57 0.33 -12.45
C SER A 160 -2.68 -0.09 -13.41
N ASP A 161 -3.68 0.79 -13.61
CA ASP A 161 -4.87 0.56 -14.43
C ASP A 161 -4.55 0.80 -15.92
N ILE A 162 -3.64 -0.04 -16.44
CA ILE A 162 -3.15 0.02 -17.82
C ILE A 162 -4.03 -0.79 -18.77
N PRO A 163 -4.08 -0.42 -20.06
CA PRO A 163 -4.66 -1.30 -21.07
C PRO A 163 -3.72 -2.48 -21.38
N TYR A 164 -4.16 -3.71 -21.09
CA TYR A 164 -3.41 -4.94 -21.36
C TYR A 164 -3.54 -5.32 -22.84
N LEU A 165 -2.90 -4.52 -23.70
CA LEU A 165 -2.87 -4.72 -25.15
C LEU A 165 -1.50 -5.25 -25.56
N THR A 166 -1.50 -6.30 -26.37
CA THR A 166 -0.27 -6.85 -26.96
C THR A 166 0.11 -6.10 -28.23
N ASP A 167 1.39 -6.05 -28.51
CA ASP A 167 1.94 -5.60 -29.80
C ASP A 167 1.83 -6.70 -30.87
N LYS A 168 2.37 -6.43 -32.09
CA LYS A 168 2.38 -7.38 -33.21
C LYS A 168 3.13 -8.69 -32.94
N ASP A 169 4.02 -8.70 -31.96
CA ASP A 169 4.83 -9.87 -31.58
C ASP A 169 4.23 -10.58 -30.35
N GLY A 170 3.07 -10.13 -29.88
CA GLY A 170 2.36 -10.69 -28.73
C GLY A 170 2.95 -10.27 -27.38
N GLN A 171 3.79 -9.23 -27.34
CA GLN A 171 4.36 -8.70 -26.13
C GLN A 171 3.44 -7.66 -25.50
N TYR A 172 3.45 -7.53 -24.16
CA TYR A 172 2.80 -6.44 -23.42
C TYR A 172 3.79 -5.28 -23.23
N PRO A 173 3.73 -4.21 -24.04
CA PRO A 173 4.76 -3.17 -24.03
C PRO A 173 4.62 -2.17 -22.89
N LEU A 174 3.48 -2.17 -22.17
CA LEU A 174 3.14 -1.14 -21.18
C LEU A 174 3.43 -1.54 -19.74
N GLY A 175 4.10 -2.66 -19.52
CA GLY A 175 4.53 -3.06 -18.17
C GLY A 175 5.28 -1.96 -17.43
N TRP A 176 5.11 -1.92 -16.11
CA TRP A 176 5.65 -0.90 -15.21
C TRP A 176 5.04 0.51 -15.35
N ARG A 177 4.05 0.68 -16.18
CA ARG A 177 3.44 1.98 -16.36
C ARG A 177 2.48 2.26 -15.21
N LEU A 178 2.66 3.40 -14.59
CA LEU A 178 1.66 3.93 -13.65
C LEU A 178 0.60 4.67 -14.45
N GLU A 179 -0.65 4.28 -14.26
CA GLU A 179 -1.79 4.89 -14.95
C GLU A 179 -3.07 4.80 -14.09
N VAL A 180 -3.85 5.85 -14.14
CA VAL A 180 -5.26 5.84 -13.74
C VAL A 180 -6.07 6.05 -15.01
N SER A 181 -6.82 5.05 -15.44
CA SER A 181 -7.62 5.08 -16.66
C SER A 181 -8.70 6.18 -16.60
N ASP A 182 -9.16 6.60 -17.79
CA ASP A 182 -10.26 7.54 -17.92
C ASP A 182 -11.53 7.05 -17.22
N ARG A 183 -11.80 5.74 -17.31
CA ARG A 183 -12.94 5.10 -16.68
C ARG A 183 -12.87 5.19 -15.16
N GLN A 184 -11.72 4.87 -14.58
CA GLN A 184 -11.52 4.97 -13.13
C GLN A 184 -11.60 6.42 -12.65
N ALA A 185 -11.06 7.38 -13.43
CA ALA A 185 -11.12 8.78 -13.06
C ALA A 185 -12.56 9.33 -13.06
N VAL A 186 -13.40 8.92 -14.01
CA VAL A 186 -14.83 9.27 -14.04
C VAL A 186 -15.55 8.65 -12.84
N TRP A 187 -15.32 7.38 -12.56
CA TRP A 187 -15.88 6.70 -11.38
C TRP A 187 -15.45 7.39 -10.07
N LEU A 188 -14.19 7.81 -9.98
CA LEU A 188 -13.69 8.51 -8.79
C LEU A 188 -14.43 9.82 -8.56
N ASP A 189 -14.61 10.64 -9.62
CA ASP A 189 -15.27 11.96 -9.54
C ASP A 189 -16.78 11.85 -9.33
N ASP A 190 -17.45 10.98 -10.08
CA ASP A 190 -18.90 10.95 -10.19
C ASP A 190 -19.58 9.98 -9.19
N GLU A 191 -18.80 9.07 -8.57
CA GLU A 191 -19.36 8.04 -7.67
C GLU A 191 -18.60 7.95 -6.35
N ALA A 192 -17.29 7.64 -6.41
CA ALA A 192 -16.53 7.30 -5.20
C ALA A 192 -16.40 8.47 -4.23
N LEU A 193 -16.29 9.69 -4.74
CA LEU A 193 -16.14 10.91 -3.92
C LEU A 193 -17.48 11.62 -3.63
N GLU A 194 -18.58 11.20 -4.24
CA GLU A 194 -19.91 11.73 -3.98
C GLU A 194 -20.47 11.13 -2.68
N THR A 195 -20.08 11.70 -1.54
CA THR A 195 -20.47 11.26 -0.21
C THR A 195 -20.30 12.38 0.82
N ASP A 196 -21.12 12.35 1.86
CA ASP A 196 -20.97 13.23 3.03
C ASP A 196 -19.90 12.76 4.02
N LYS A 197 -19.34 11.57 3.83
CA LYS A 197 -18.31 11.00 4.68
C LYS A 197 -16.95 11.65 4.41
N LYS A 198 -16.08 11.64 5.40
CA LYS A 198 -14.66 11.90 5.21
C LYS A 198 -14.04 10.77 4.38
N VAL A 199 -13.25 11.12 3.37
CA VAL A 199 -12.63 10.13 2.48
C VAL A 199 -11.15 9.96 2.82
N ILE A 200 -10.73 8.72 2.97
CA ILE A 200 -9.33 8.32 3.02
C ILE A 200 -9.04 7.55 1.73
N LEU A 201 -8.08 8.04 0.95
CA LEU A 201 -7.63 7.39 -0.28
C LEU A 201 -6.50 6.41 0.03
N PHE A 202 -6.54 5.25 -0.60
CA PHE A 202 -5.45 4.28 -0.65
C PHE A 202 -5.08 4.04 -2.10
N SER A 203 -3.79 4.04 -2.39
CA SER A 203 -3.26 3.73 -3.72
C SER A 203 -1.86 3.14 -3.59
N HIS A 204 -1.41 2.38 -4.59
CA HIS A 204 -0.02 1.96 -4.58
C HIS A 204 0.91 3.15 -4.82
N ALA A 205 0.84 3.80 -5.98
CA ALA A 205 1.63 5.00 -6.24
C ALA A 205 1.00 6.24 -5.57
N PRO A 206 1.81 7.13 -4.99
CA PRO A 206 1.34 8.39 -4.45
C PRO A 206 0.69 9.26 -5.53
N LEU A 207 -0.41 9.92 -5.20
CA LEU A 207 -1.10 10.86 -6.09
C LEU A 207 -0.47 12.26 -6.07
N TYR A 208 0.40 12.52 -5.14
CA TYR A 208 1.19 13.73 -5.00
C TYR A 208 2.67 13.39 -5.11
N ASN A 209 3.55 14.37 -5.19
CA ASN A 209 5.00 14.17 -5.17
C ASN A 209 5.59 14.18 -3.74
N PRO A 210 5.13 13.34 -2.81
CA PRO A 210 5.62 13.34 -1.43
C PRO A 210 7.06 12.88 -1.32
N ALA A 211 7.51 12.09 -2.29
CA ALA A 211 8.81 11.46 -2.29
C ALA A 211 9.95 12.38 -2.75
N ILE A 212 9.66 13.58 -3.22
CA ILE A 212 10.71 14.54 -3.60
C ILE A 212 11.52 14.98 -2.37
N PHE A 213 10.88 15.10 -1.23
CA PHE A 213 11.55 15.39 0.03
C PHE A 213 12.10 14.10 0.64
N GLY A 214 13.40 13.93 0.63
CA GLY A 214 14.09 12.75 1.17
C GLY A 214 14.61 11.78 0.10
N THR A 215 14.33 12.06 -1.16
CA THR A 215 14.87 11.30 -2.30
C THR A 215 16.05 12.01 -2.97
N GLU A 216 16.46 13.16 -2.46
CA GLU A 216 17.62 13.89 -2.98
C GLU A 216 18.85 12.98 -3.01
N GLY A 217 19.37 12.79 -4.20
CA GLY A 217 20.53 11.92 -4.43
C GLY A 217 20.20 10.47 -4.77
N MET A 218 18.92 10.11 -4.86
CA MET A 218 18.54 8.80 -5.42
C MET A 218 18.75 8.78 -6.94
N PRO A 219 19.35 7.69 -7.46
CA PRO A 219 19.55 7.54 -8.91
C PRO A 219 18.24 7.37 -9.67
N VAL A 220 17.20 6.92 -9.00
CA VAL A 220 15.83 6.88 -9.55
C VAL A 220 15.10 8.09 -9.01
N ALA A 221 14.89 9.06 -9.87
CA ALA A 221 14.00 10.18 -9.57
C ALA A 221 12.59 9.60 -9.48
N VAL A 222 12.17 9.28 -8.28
CA VAL A 222 10.81 8.84 -8.04
C VAL A 222 9.93 10.07 -8.16
N LYS A 223 9.38 10.26 -9.34
CA LYS A 223 8.38 11.27 -9.65
C LYS A 223 7.03 10.59 -9.91
N PRO A 224 6.49 9.87 -8.94
CA PRO A 224 5.33 9.02 -9.20
C PRO A 224 4.17 9.81 -9.78
N TYR A 225 4.09 11.07 -9.41
CA TYR A 225 3.05 11.97 -9.89
C TYR A 225 3.26 12.40 -11.35
N ASP A 226 4.48 12.76 -11.73
CA ASP A 226 4.81 13.15 -13.11
C ASP A 226 4.77 11.93 -14.05
N ASP A 227 5.06 10.75 -13.51
CA ASP A 227 5.08 9.49 -14.24
C ASP A 227 3.70 8.81 -14.30
N LEU A 228 2.76 9.20 -13.42
CA LEU A 228 1.40 8.67 -13.40
C LEU A 228 0.57 9.27 -14.53
N LEU A 229 0.30 8.48 -15.57
CA LEU A 229 -0.60 8.88 -16.62
C LEU A 229 -2.03 9.09 -16.10
N GLY A 230 -2.63 10.19 -16.50
CA GLY A 230 -3.89 10.62 -15.89
C GLY A 230 -3.72 11.31 -14.54
N GLY A 231 -2.51 11.38 -13.97
CA GLY A 231 -2.22 11.96 -12.66
C GLY A 231 -2.69 13.40 -12.52
N GLN A 232 -2.51 14.23 -13.56
CA GLN A 232 -3.01 15.62 -13.56
C GLN A 232 -4.52 15.70 -13.38
N ARG A 233 -5.26 14.79 -14.01
CA ARG A 233 -6.72 14.74 -13.88
C ARG A 233 -7.11 14.23 -12.49
N VAL A 234 -6.48 13.18 -11.99
CA VAL A 234 -6.73 12.67 -10.63
C VAL A 234 -6.46 13.78 -9.60
N ARG A 235 -5.38 14.54 -9.74
CA ARG A 235 -5.08 15.67 -8.88
C ARG A 235 -6.15 16.75 -8.95
N TYR A 236 -6.63 17.07 -10.13
CA TYR A 236 -7.74 18.01 -10.30
C TYR A 236 -8.98 17.52 -9.54
N ILE A 237 -9.36 16.24 -9.70
CA ILE A 237 -10.49 15.62 -9.00
C ILE A 237 -10.28 15.70 -7.47
N VAL A 238 -9.13 15.28 -6.97
CA VAL A 238 -8.81 15.29 -5.53
C VAL A 238 -8.84 16.72 -4.97
N ASN A 239 -8.42 17.70 -5.73
CA ASN A 239 -8.48 19.12 -5.30
C ASN A 239 -9.89 19.71 -5.34
N LYS A 240 -10.76 19.22 -6.23
CA LYS A 240 -12.17 19.60 -6.34
C LYS A 240 -12.99 19.12 -5.13
N HIS A 241 -12.71 17.92 -4.62
CA HIS A 241 -13.46 17.30 -3.54
C HIS A 241 -12.83 17.60 -2.17
N THR A 242 -13.54 18.37 -1.34
CA THR A 242 -13.02 18.84 -0.04
C THR A 242 -13.17 17.80 1.09
N ASN A 243 -13.94 16.75 0.88
CA ASN A 243 -14.14 15.66 1.83
C ASN A 243 -12.96 14.66 1.92
N ILE A 244 -11.97 14.76 1.02
CA ILE A 244 -10.75 13.93 1.09
C ILE A 244 -9.85 14.50 2.17
N VAL A 245 -9.59 13.72 3.22
CA VAL A 245 -8.83 14.16 4.40
C VAL A 245 -7.42 13.59 4.46
N ALA A 246 -7.21 12.39 3.92
CA ALA A 246 -5.90 11.75 3.90
C ALA A 246 -5.72 10.83 2.69
N GLN A 247 -4.46 10.56 2.36
CA GLN A 247 -4.05 9.56 1.38
C GLN A 247 -2.91 8.72 1.97
N PHE A 248 -2.95 7.41 1.73
CA PHE A 248 -1.89 6.46 2.05
C PHE A 248 -1.40 5.79 0.77
N ALA A 249 -0.07 5.70 0.62
CA ALA A 249 0.54 5.09 -0.55
C ALA A 249 1.86 4.38 -0.19
N GLY A 250 2.27 3.46 -1.07
CA GLY A 250 3.55 2.76 -1.10
C GLY A 250 4.45 3.23 -2.24
N HIS A 251 4.97 2.27 -3.03
CA HIS A 251 5.73 2.43 -4.26
C HIS A 251 7.10 3.11 -4.11
N VAL A 252 7.18 4.17 -3.33
CA VAL A 252 8.40 4.97 -3.16
C VAL A 252 9.34 4.40 -2.10
N HIS A 253 8.87 3.46 -1.28
CA HIS A 253 9.60 2.80 -0.21
C HIS A 253 10.20 3.74 0.84
N PHE A 254 9.63 4.94 1.01
CA PHE A 254 10.07 5.95 1.97
C PHE A 254 8.98 6.34 2.93
N ASP A 255 9.37 6.62 4.15
CA ASP A 255 8.54 7.32 5.10
C ASP A 255 8.45 8.80 4.74
N ASN A 256 7.25 9.27 4.46
CA ASN A 256 6.99 10.69 4.31
C ASN A 256 5.60 11.05 4.85
N LEU A 257 5.46 12.28 5.28
CA LEU A 257 4.21 12.86 5.71
C LEU A 257 4.21 14.33 5.31
N ILE A 258 3.36 14.67 4.35
CA ILE A 258 3.23 16.04 3.85
C ILE A 258 1.76 16.44 3.75
N TYR A 259 1.54 17.73 3.54
CA TYR A 259 0.23 18.28 3.23
C TYR A 259 0.23 18.85 1.82
N ASP A 260 -0.71 18.42 0.99
CA ASP A 260 -0.99 19.08 -0.28
C ASP A 260 -2.46 19.50 -0.30
N ASN A 261 -2.69 20.80 -0.46
CA ASN A 261 -4.03 21.39 -0.44
C ASN A 261 -4.90 20.94 0.75
N GLY A 262 -4.30 20.76 1.92
CA GLY A 262 -4.98 20.32 3.14
C GLY A 262 -5.25 18.82 3.26
N VAL A 263 -4.89 18.01 2.26
CA VAL A 263 -4.89 16.55 2.34
C VAL A 263 -3.60 16.08 2.99
N LEU A 264 -3.72 15.25 4.03
CA LEU A 264 -2.58 14.60 4.66
C LEU A 264 -2.12 13.43 3.77
N SER A 265 -0.97 13.57 3.12
CA SER A 265 -0.40 12.53 2.25
C SER A 265 0.73 11.80 2.97
N ILE A 266 0.60 10.48 3.04
CA ILE A 266 1.47 9.57 3.78
C ILE A 266 2.01 8.52 2.83
N THR A 267 3.33 8.39 2.78
CA THR A 267 3.97 7.19 2.23
C THR A 267 4.68 6.44 3.35
N THR A 268 4.87 5.15 3.19
CA THR A 268 5.54 4.31 4.17
C THR A 268 6.64 3.47 3.55
N LEU A 269 7.54 3.01 4.41
CA LEU A 269 8.63 2.11 4.03
C LEU A 269 8.06 0.83 3.40
N CYS A 270 8.81 0.29 2.43
CA CYS A 270 8.64 -1.07 1.95
C CYS A 270 8.65 -2.06 3.13
N ALA A 271 7.76 -3.04 3.09
CA ALA A 271 7.62 -3.98 4.21
C ALA A 271 8.89 -4.77 4.49
N MET A 272 9.55 -5.28 3.44
CA MET A 272 10.63 -6.26 3.58
C MET A 272 11.89 -5.96 2.76
N TYR A 273 12.00 -4.78 2.17
CA TYR A 273 13.11 -4.44 1.28
C TYR A 273 13.87 -3.21 1.76
N GLN A 274 15.20 -3.28 1.74
CA GLN A 274 16.05 -2.15 2.07
C GLN A 274 16.24 -1.27 0.83
N GLN A 275 15.86 -0.01 0.92
CA GLN A 275 16.17 0.97 -0.10
C GLN A 275 17.61 1.48 0.02
N TRP A 276 18.16 1.89 -1.12
CA TRP A 276 19.49 2.50 -1.19
C TRP A 276 19.48 4.00 -0.89
N SER A 277 18.53 4.46 -0.10
CA SER A 277 18.52 5.84 0.36
C SER A 277 19.34 5.97 1.63
N PRO A 278 20.16 7.01 1.77
CA PRO A 278 20.91 7.26 3.01
C PRO A 278 19.98 7.51 4.22
N ASN A 279 18.73 7.79 3.98
CA ASN A 279 17.73 8.05 5.02
C ASN A 279 16.85 6.81 5.33
N CYS A 280 17.09 5.67 4.70
CA CYS A 280 16.39 4.43 5.03
C CYS A 280 17.01 3.80 6.28
N PRO A 281 16.18 3.38 7.26
CA PRO A 281 16.67 2.66 8.41
C PRO A 281 17.28 1.32 8.01
N GLU A 282 18.31 0.91 8.73
CA GLU A 282 18.93 -0.39 8.55
C GLU A 282 17.94 -1.51 8.82
N ARG A 283 17.99 -2.55 7.97
CA ARG A 283 17.18 -3.78 8.10
C ARG A 283 18.06 -4.94 8.50
N VAL A 284 17.69 -5.63 9.55
CA VAL A 284 18.43 -6.78 10.04
C VAL A 284 17.50 -7.99 10.09
N THR A 285 17.81 -8.99 9.26
CA THR A 285 17.07 -10.26 9.23
C THR A 285 17.11 -10.94 10.60
N GLY A 286 15.94 -11.35 11.07
CA GLY A 286 15.79 -12.00 12.37
C GLY A 286 15.64 -11.03 13.55
N GLU A 287 15.68 -9.69 13.31
CA GLU A 287 15.42 -8.68 14.32
C GLU A 287 14.10 -7.94 14.02
N TYR A 288 13.65 -7.10 14.95
CA TYR A 288 12.40 -6.34 14.76
C TYR A 288 12.46 -5.41 13.56
N THR A 289 13.64 -4.97 13.15
CA THR A 289 13.86 -4.13 11.97
C THR A 289 13.77 -4.88 10.64
N GLU A 290 13.58 -6.19 10.66
CA GLU A 290 13.38 -7.00 9.44
C GLU A 290 12.19 -6.52 8.62
N THR A 291 11.12 -6.08 9.27
CA THR A 291 9.90 -5.60 8.63
C THR A 291 9.64 -4.11 8.89
N ALA A 292 8.69 -3.53 8.18
CA ALA A 292 8.11 -2.22 8.50
C ALA A 292 6.63 -2.17 8.07
N PHE A 293 5.77 -1.76 8.99
CA PHE A 293 4.37 -1.41 8.74
C PHE A 293 3.87 -0.50 9.86
N ASP A 294 2.73 0.13 9.64
CA ASP A 294 2.16 1.09 10.58
C ASP A 294 0.82 0.61 11.14
N VAL A 295 0.58 0.82 12.41
CA VAL A 295 -0.79 0.92 12.93
C VAL A 295 -1.18 2.38 12.91
N VAL A 296 -2.18 2.68 12.10
CA VAL A 296 -2.75 4.02 11.97
C VAL A 296 -3.89 4.16 12.96
N SER A 297 -3.83 5.19 13.80
CA SER A 297 -4.83 5.50 14.83
C SER A 297 -5.35 6.91 14.60
N ILE A 298 -6.68 7.09 14.46
CA ILE A 298 -7.30 8.39 14.21
C ILE A 298 -8.25 8.74 15.35
N LYS A 299 -7.99 9.88 15.99
CA LYS A 299 -8.79 10.45 17.09
C LYS A 299 -8.73 11.96 17.08
N ASP A 300 -9.88 12.62 17.14
CA ASP A 300 -9.99 14.08 17.23
C ASP A 300 -9.15 14.80 16.15
N ASN A 301 -9.21 14.29 14.92
CA ASN A 301 -8.40 14.74 13.76
C ASN A 301 -6.90 14.49 13.88
N VAL A 302 -6.40 13.94 14.96
CA VAL A 302 -4.99 13.52 15.09
C VAL A 302 -4.82 12.15 14.47
N VAL A 303 -3.84 12.02 13.58
CA VAL A 303 -3.43 10.76 12.95
C VAL A 303 -2.09 10.35 13.54
N LYS A 304 -2.04 9.23 14.23
CA LYS A 304 -0.79 8.61 14.69
C LYS A 304 -0.50 7.38 13.86
N LEU A 305 0.73 7.29 13.38
CA LEU A 305 1.29 6.10 12.75
C LEU A 305 2.28 5.51 13.75
N THR A 306 1.86 4.42 14.39
CA THR A 306 2.72 3.68 15.31
C THR A 306 3.45 2.62 14.51
N ARG A 307 4.77 2.77 14.38
CA ARG A 307 5.63 1.91 13.57
C ARG A 307 5.88 0.58 14.26
N PHE A 308 5.69 -0.50 13.51
CA PHE A 308 6.16 -1.83 13.85
C PHE A 308 7.27 -2.23 12.89
N GLY A 309 8.45 -2.46 13.43
CA GLY A 309 9.63 -2.73 12.63
C GLY A 309 10.57 -1.53 12.51
N ALA A 310 11.23 -1.43 11.35
CA ALA A 310 12.20 -0.37 11.09
C ALA A 310 11.54 1.00 10.87
N GLY A 311 12.23 2.06 11.27
CA GLY A 311 11.75 3.44 11.19
C GLY A 311 11.09 3.93 12.48
N ASP A 312 10.50 5.11 12.42
CA ASP A 312 9.99 5.84 13.57
C ASP A 312 8.47 6.01 13.54
N ASP A 313 7.88 6.25 14.72
CA ASP A 313 6.49 6.69 14.85
C ASP A 313 6.33 8.08 14.18
N ARG A 314 5.17 8.30 13.54
CA ARG A 314 4.85 9.57 12.89
C ARG A 314 3.49 10.08 13.35
N CYS A 315 3.28 11.38 13.23
CA CYS A 315 2.04 12.01 13.64
C CYS A 315 1.68 13.16 12.70
N GLY A 316 0.41 13.25 12.35
CA GLY A 316 -0.16 14.33 11.56
C GLY A 316 -1.56 14.70 12.04
N MET A 317 -2.20 15.63 11.33
CA MET A 317 -3.57 16.06 11.61
C MET A 317 -4.39 16.06 10.31
N LEU A 318 -5.66 15.71 10.41
CA LEU A 318 -6.61 15.95 9.34
C LEU A 318 -7.00 17.43 9.36
N LEU A 319 -6.66 18.15 8.29
CA LEU A 319 -6.92 19.60 8.18
C LEU A 319 -8.25 19.90 7.50
N ARG A 320 -8.75 18.98 6.67
CA ARG A 320 -10.08 19.03 6.08
C ARG A 320 -11.03 18.28 7.01
N VAL A 321 -11.98 19.00 7.60
CA VAL A 321 -12.89 18.47 8.65
C VAL A 321 -14.34 18.75 8.28
#